data_4cb4803a794d73f9130c68a83ebed8ff
#
_entry.id   4cb4803a794d73f9130c68a83ebed8ff
#
_cell.length_a   1.000
_cell.length_b   1.000
_cell.length_c   1.000
_cell.angle_alpha   90.00
_cell.angle_beta   90.00
_cell.angle_gamma   90.00
#
_symmetry.space_group_name_H-M   'P 1'
#
loop_
_entity.id
_entity.type
_entity.pdbx_description
1 polymer ?
#
loop_
_entity_poly.entity_id
_entity_poly.type
_entity_poly.pdbx_seq_one_letter_code
_entity_poly.pdbx_strand_id
1 'polypeptide(L)'
;MPKLALVAEGAPGRSDVAVRMLSMGRTHPALAVTGSIALTLAARTPGTVLHDLVATEREDLLIDTPAGVIATVHGSRDGLPAVAVRRTARRIADALLALPEAATAAAAAAHAA
;
A
#
# COMPACT_ATOMS: atom_id res chain seq x y z
N MET A 1 -0.43 8.69 -16.30
CA MET A 1 0.35 7.62 -16.94
C MET A 1 0.03 6.29 -16.27
N PRO A 2 -0.36 5.25 -17.02
CA PRO A 2 -0.60 3.94 -16.43
C PRO A 2 0.70 3.38 -15.85
N LYS A 3 0.60 2.67 -14.72
CA LYS A 3 1.70 1.92 -14.12
C LYS A 3 1.55 0.46 -14.51
N LEU A 4 2.65 -0.17 -14.87
CA LEU A 4 2.70 -1.59 -15.19
C LEU A 4 3.38 -2.34 -14.04
N ALA A 5 2.80 -3.45 -13.62
CA ALA A 5 3.41 -4.33 -12.64
C ALA A 5 3.64 -5.71 -13.27
N LEU A 6 4.87 -6.18 -13.23
CA LEU A 6 5.22 -7.56 -13.49
C LEU A 6 5.04 -8.33 -12.18
N VAL A 7 4.34 -9.45 -12.23
CA VAL A 7 4.04 -10.30 -11.08
C VAL A 7 4.54 -11.72 -11.32
N ALA A 8 5.02 -12.36 -10.27
CA ALA A 8 5.47 -13.73 -10.26
C ALA A 8 5.17 -14.36 -8.90
N GLU A 9 5.25 -15.67 -8.79
CA GLU A 9 5.14 -16.37 -7.51
C GLU A 9 6.13 -15.80 -6.48
N GLY A 10 5.69 -15.70 -5.25
CA GLY A 10 6.54 -15.28 -4.14
C GLY A 10 7.53 -16.37 -3.72
N ALA A 11 8.51 -16.00 -2.92
CA ALA A 11 9.44 -16.95 -2.33
C ALA A 11 8.74 -17.74 -1.20
N PRO A 12 8.77 -19.08 -1.22
CA PRO A 12 8.14 -19.91 -0.20
C PRO A 12 8.56 -19.51 1.23
N GLY A 13 7.58 -19.34 2.11
CA GLY A 13 7.79 -18.94 3.50
C GLY A 13 8.20 -17.49 3.72
N ARG A 14 8.33 -16.69 2.66
CA ARG A 14 8.76 -15.28 2.74
C ARG A 14 7.72 -14.31 2.17
N SER A 15 7.16 -14.63 1.03
CA SER A 15 6.20 -13.77 0.34
C SER A 15 5.19 -14.58 -0.47
N ASP A 16 4.01 -14.01 -0.68
CA ASP A 16 2.96 -14.64 -1.48
C ASP A 16 3.15 -14.32 -2.98
N VAL A 17 3.67 -13.14 -3.27
CA VAL A 17 3.89 -12.65 -4.65
C VAL A 17 5.15 -11.80 -4.73
N ALA A 18 5.88 -11.92 -5.83
CA ALA A 18 6.97 -11.03 -6.19
C ALA A 18 6.49 -9.99 -7.22
N VAL A 19 6.80 -8.72 -7.00
CA VAL A 19 6.33 -7.62 -7.86
C VAL A 19 7.47 -6.71 -8.27
N ARG A 20 7.49 -6.37 -9.54
CA ARG A 20 8.38 -5.34 -10.11
C ARG A 20 7.52 -4.32 -10.85
N MET A 21 7.39 -3.13 -10.29
CA MET A 21 6.57 -2.07 -10.87
C MET A 21 7.42 -1.19 -11.78
N LEU A 22 6.90 -0.93 -12.97
CA LEU A 22 7.47 0.04 -13.91
C LEU A 22 6.74 1.37 -13.75
N SER A 23 7.51 2.43 -13.57
CA SER A 23 7.00 3.79 -13.47
C SER A 23 7.92 4.72 -14.27
N MET A 24 7.36 5.50 -15.17
CA MET A 24 8.12 6.45 -16.01
C MET A 24 9.28 5.80 -16.79
N GLY A 25 9.05 4.60 -17.31
CA GLY A 25 10.06 3.85 -18.10
C GLY A 25 11.19 3.23 -17.28
N ARG A 26 11.10 3.21 -15.98
CA ARG A 26 12.09 2.62 -15.06
C ARG A 26 11.43 1.69 -14.05
N THR A 27 12.20 0.73 -13.54
CA THR A 27 11.77 -0.07 -12.41
C THR A 27 11.69 0.81 -11.17
N HIS A 28 10.54 0.77 -10.48
CA HIS A 28 10.36 1.47 -9.22
C HIS A 28 11.23 0.79 -8.15
N PRO A 29 12.01 1.54 -7.34
CA PRO A 29 12.91 0.95 -6.34
C PRO A 29 12.19 0.17 -5.22
N ALA A 30 10.91 0.41 -5.06
CA ALA A 30 10.04 -0.30 -4.12
C ALA A 30 8.69 -0.58 -4.81
N LEU A 31 7.60 -0.30 -4.12
CA LEU A 31 6.25 -0.37 -4.66
C LEU A 31 5.48 0.86 -4.19
N ALA A 32 4.80 1.56 -5.10
CA ALA A 32 3.93 2.67 -4.74
C ALA A 32 2.77 2.16 -3.86
N VAL A 33 2.39 2.93 -2.84
CA VAL A 33 1.26 2.57 -1.94
C VAL A 33 -0.02 2.31 -2.73
N THR A 34 -0.36 3.18 -3.69
CA THR A 34 -1.53 2.99 -4.56
C THR A 34 -1.44 1.71 -5.39
N GLY A 35 -0.22 1.32 -5.81
CA GLY A 35 0.04 0.06 -6.49
C GLY A 35 -0.18 -1.15 -5.59
N SER A 36 0.27 -1.09 -4.33
CA SER A 36 0.05 -2.19 -3.38
C SER A 36 -1.43 -2.39 -3.06
N ILE A 37 -2.21 -1.31 -2.98
CA ILE A 37 -3.67 -1.38 -2.81
C ILE A 37 -4.31 -2.10 -4.00
N ALA A 38 -3.99 -1.69 -5.23
CA ALA A 38 -4.54 -2.30 -6.44
C ALA A 38 -4.17 -3.79 -6.56
N LEU A 39 -2.93 -4.16 -6.24
CA LEU A 39 -2.48 -5.55 -6.24
C LEU A 39 -3.22 -6.38 -5.19
N THR A 40 -3.43 -5.84 -3.99
CA THR A 40 -4.16 -6.54 -2.92
C THR A 40 -5.61 -6.79 -3.31
N LEU A 41 -6.28 -5.81 -3.90
CA LEU A 41 -7.65 -5.98 -4.41
C LEU A 41 -7.69 -6.99 -5.56
N ALA A 42 -6.75 -6.93 -6.50
CA ALA A 42 -6.66 -7.89 -7.59
C ALA A 42 -6.44 -9.32 -7.09
N ALA A 43 -5.59 -9.53 -6.08
CA ALA A 43 -5.38 -10.84 -5.46
C ALA A 43 -6.65 -11.43 -4.82
N ARG A 44 -7.66 -10.60 -4.53
CA ARG A 44 -8.96 -11.00 -3.96
C ARG A 44 -10.09 -11.00 -5.00
N THR A 45 -9.78 -10.68 -6.25
CA THR A 45 -10.78 -10.61 -7.32
C THR A 45 -10.61 -11.82 -8.24
N PRO A 46 -11.56 -12.77 -8.25
CA PRO A 46 -11.54 -13.91 -9.15
C PRO A 46 -11.41 -13.50 -10.62
N GLY A 47 -10.64 -14.27 -11.38
CA GLY A 47 -10.40 -14.01 -12.81
C GLY A 47 -9.27 -13.02 -13.10
N THR A 48 -8.57 -12.54 -12.07
CA THR A 48 -7.33 -11.78 -12.25
C THR A 48 -6.12 -12.70 -12.19
N VAL A 49 -5.06 -12.36 -12.94
CA VAL A 49 -3.78 -13.09 -12.92
C VAL A 49 -3.23 -13.22 -11.50
N LEU A 50 -3.40 -12.18 -10.68
CA LEU A 50 -2.91 -12.19 -9.31
C LEU A 50 -3.69 -13.13 -8.40
N HIS A 51 -5.01 -13.20 -8.56
CA HIS A 51 -5.85 -14.14 -7.83
C HIS A 51 -5.44 -15.59 -8.11
N ASP A 52 -5.16 -15.91 -9.37
CA ASP A 52 -4.76 -17.26 -9.77
C ASP A 52 -3.33 -17.60 -9.28
N LEU A 53 -2.48 -16.58 -9.13
CA LEU A 53 -1.10 -16.74 -8.67
C LEU A 53 -0.99 -16.87 -7.15
N VAL A 54 -1.91 -16.24 -6.39
CA VAL A 54 -1.84 -16.14 -4.93
C VAL A 54 -2.83 -17.12 -4.28
N ALA A 55 -2.36 -18.32 -3.98
CA ALA A 55 -3.15 -19.35 -3.30
C ALA A 55 -3.22 -19.11 -1.77
N THR A 56 -3.67 -17.93 -1.33
CA THR A 56 -3.81 -17.64 0.10
C THR A 56 -5.21 -17.15 0.44
N GLU A 57 -5.82 -17.74 1.47
CA GLU A 57 -7.08 -17.28 2.06
C GLU A 57 -6.87 -16.29 3.22
N ARG A 58 -5.62 -16.00 3.57
CA ARG A 58 -5.30 -15.04 4.64
C ARG A 58 -5.73 -13.63 4.24
N GLU A 59 -6.09 -12.82 5.21
CA GLU A 59 -6.40 -11.40 5.00
C GLU A 59 -5.18 -10.60 4.56
N ASP A 60 -3.98 -10.98 5.02
CA ASP A 60 -2.73 -10.35 4.65
C ASP A 60 -2.19 -10.89 3.31
N LEU A 61 -1.48 -10.02 2.60
CA LEU A 61 -0.74 -10.33 1.40
C LEU A 61 0.70 -9.82 1.57
N LEU A 62 1.66 -10.74 1.47
CA LEU A 62 3.08 -10.44 1.55
C LEU A 62 3.64 -10.25 0.15
N ILE A 63 4.02 -9.03 -0.17
CA ILE A 63 4.51 -8.62 -1.50
C ILE A 63 6.02 -8.39 -1.45
N ASP A 64 6.79 -9.21 -2.17
CA ASP A 64 8.23 -9.00 -2.35
C ASP A 64 8.49 -7.91 -3.39
N THR A 65 9.29 -6.92 -3.01
CA THR A 65 9.68 -5.78 -3.84
C THR A 65 11.19 -5.63 -3.84
N PRO A 66 11.79 -4.82 -4.73
CA PRO A 66 13.23 -4.56 -4.68
C PRO A 66 13.72 -4.02 -3.33
N ALA A 67 12.87 -3.32 -2.58
CA ALA A 67 13.18 -2.77 -1.27
C ALA A 67 12.86 -3.72 -0.09
N GLY A 68 12.42 -4.94 -0.37
CA GLY A 68 12.02 -5.93 0.63
C GLY A 68 10.53 -6.27 0.60
N VAL A 69 10.10 -7.05 1.59
CA VAL A 69 8.71 -7.51 1.69
C VAL A 69 7.85 -6.44 2.38
N ILE A 70 6.74 -6.11 1.76
CA ILE A 70 5.69 -5.28 2.36
C ILE A 70 4.44 -6.13 2.63
N ALA A 71 3.75 -5.85 3.73
CA ALA A 71 2.50 -6.49 4.07
C ALA A 71 1.33 -5.52 3.84
N THR A 72 0.30 -6.02 3.18
CA THR A 72 -1.00 -5.36 3.05
C THR A 72 -2.07 -6.24 3.68
N VAL A 73 -3.14 -5.65 4.16
CA VAL A 73 -4.27 -6.38 4.75
C VAL A 73 -5.53 -5.98 4.02
N HIS A 74 -6.24 -6.95 3.47
CA HIS A 74 -7.56 -6.76 2.89
C HIS A 74 -8.62 -6.83 3.99
N GLY A 75 -9.60 -5.97 3.92
CA GLY A 75 -10.73 -5.95 4.85
C GLY A 75 -11.89 -5.12 4.30
N SER A 76 -12.78 -4.72 5.19
CA SER A 76 -13.85 -3.79 4.84
C SER A 76 -13.92 -2.65 5.87
N ARG A 77 -14.32 -1.48 5.43
CA ARG A 77 -14.62 -0.33 6.26
C ARG A 77 -15.92 0.30 5.80
N ASP A 78 -16.88 0.42 6.69
CA ASP A 78 -18.21 0.97 6.40
C ASP A 78 -18.91 0.24 5.23
N GLY A 79 -18.73 -1.10 5.15
CA GLY A 79 -19.30 -1.94 4.08
C GLY A 79 -18.57 -1.86 2.74
N LEU A 80 -17.51 -1.07 2.62
CA LEU A 80 -16.71 -0.93 1.39
C LEU A 80 -15.40 -1.71 1.51
N PRO A 81 -14.89 -2.29 0.41
CA PRO A 81 -13.58 -2.91 0.39
C PRO A 81 -12.49 -1.93 0.83
N ALA A 82 -11.64 -2.35 1.75
CA ALA A 82 -10.55 -1.54 2.28
C ALA A 82 -9.24 -2.31 2.26
N VAL A 83 -8.14 -1.59 2.09
CA VAL A 83 -6.79 -2.16 2.16
C VAL A 83 -5.96 -1.33 3.13
N ALA A 84 -5.44 -1.97 4.16
CA ALA A 84 -4.44 -1.38 5.03
C ALA A 84 -3.03 -1.74 4.53
N VAL A 85 -2.13 -0.76 4.56
CA VAL A 85 -0.72 -0.95 4.20
C VAL A 85 0.12 -0.74 5.46
N ARG A 86 0.86 -1.77 5.89
CA ARG A 86 1.76 -1.67 7.04
C ARG A 86 2.98 -0.84 6.65
N ARG A 87 3.23 0.22 7.40
CA ARG A 87 4.39 1.10 7.21
C ARG A 87 5.14 1.24 8.51
N THR A 88 6.43 1.51 8.40
CA THR A 88 7.30 1.88 9.53
C THR A 88 7.57 3.36 9.49
N ALA A 89 7.68 3.97 10.67
CA ALA A 89 8.08 5.36 10.82
C ALA A 89 9.08 5.48 11.98
N ARG A 90 9.99 6.42 11.85
CA ARG A 90 10.94 6.80 12.89
C ARG A 90 10.83 8.30 13.12
N ARG A 91 10.70 8.72 14.38
CA ARG A 91 10.81 10.14 14.72
C ARG A 91 12.24 10.61 14.43
N ILE A 92 12.38 11.64 13.62
CA ILE A 92 13.67 12.23 13.24
C ILE A 92 13.84 13.64 13.81
N ALA A 93 12.74 14.35 14.11
CA ALA A 93 12.76 15.68 14.70
C ALA A 93 11.44 16.01 15.38
N ASP A 94 11.48 16.92 16.33
CA ASP A 94 10.33 17.70 16.81
C ASP A 94 10.56 19.15 16.42
N ALA A 95 9.54 19.81 15.88
CA ALA A 95 9.61 21.20 15.45
C ALA A 95 8.43 22.00 15.98
N LEU A 96 8.68 23.23 16.40
CA LEU A 96 7.67 24.20 16.75
C LEU A 96 7.41 25.08 15.51
N LEU A 97 6.18 25.12 15.03
CA LEU A 97 5.78 25.94 13.89
C LEU A 97 4.97 27.13 14.37
N ALA A 98 5.38 28.35 13.99
CA ALA A 98 4.57 29.54 14.16
C ALA A 98 3.55 29.60 13.01
N LEU A 99 2.25 29.48 13.34
CA LEU A 99 1.18 29.58 12.37
C LEU A 99 0.56 30.97 12.38
N PRO A 100 0.16 31.53 11.23
CA PRO A 100 -0.66 32.73 11.18
C PRO A 100 -1.98 32.52 11.95
N GLU A 101 -2.52 33.55 12.59
CA GLU A 101 -3.77 33.49 13.37
C GLU A 101 -4.94 32.88 12.61
N ALA A 102 -5.08 33.20 11.31
CA ALA A 102 -6.13 32.65 10.45
C ALA A 102 -6.05 31.12 10.30
N ALA A 103 -4.84 30.55 10.25
CA ALA A 103 -4.64 29.10 10.16
C ALA A 103 -4.97 28.39 11.48
N THR A 104 -4.68 29.05 12.61
CA THR A 104 -5.00 28.53 13.96
C THR A 104 -6.51 28.45 14.18
N ALA A 105 -7.25 29.46 13.76
CA ALA A 105 -8.71 29.51 13.87
C ALA A 105 -9.38 28.42 12.99
N ALA A 106 -8.89 28.19 11.78
CA ALA A 106 -9.40 27.16 10.88
C ALA A 106 -9.14 25.72 11.42
N ALA A 107 -7.97 25.49 12.02
CA ALA A 107 -7.64 24.20 12.64
C ALA A 107 -8.50 23.91 13.88
N ALA A 108 -8.78 24.93 14.70
CA ALA A 108 -9.65 24.79 15.87
C ALA A 108 -11.11 24.46 15.47
N ALA A 109 -11.63 25.08 14.42
CA ALA A 109 -12.97 24.81 13.89
C ALA A 109 -13.09 23.39 13.31
N ALA A 110 -12.07 22.89 12.63
CA ALA A 110 -12.03 21.54 12.05
C ALA A 110 -11.95 20.42 13.13
N HIS A 111 -11.46 20.74 14.34
CA HIS A 111 -11.36 19.78 15.45
C HIS A 111 -12.63 19.72 16.31
N ALA A 112 -13.52 20.70 16.17
CA ALA A 112 -14.76 20.82 16.91
C ALA A 112 -15.99 20.25 16.17
N ALA A 113 -15.82 19.76 14.93
CA ALA A 113 -16.83 19.14 14.08
C ALA A 113 -16.62 17.62 13.99
#